data_85fac69bc98ae182337917b34c0def69
#
_entry.id   85fac69bc98ae182337917b34c0def69
#
_cell.length_a   1.000
_cell.length_b   1.000
_cell.length_c   1.000
_cell.angle_alpha   90.00
_cell.angle_beta   90.00
_cell.angle_gamma   90.00
#
_symmetry.space_group_name_H-M   'P 1'
#
loop_
_entity.id
_entity.type
_entity.pdbx_description
1 polymer ?
#
loop_
_entity_poly.entity_id
_entity_poly.type
_entity_poly.pdbx_seq_one_letter_code
_entity_poly.pdbx_strand_id
1 'polypeptide(L)'
;MKEKNLRLRAIDESDLRFLFKLLKERDPNANISHKKMPTFLEHEQFVKSKPYSYWYVIESSQTKVGTIYLSKNNEIGIFLKKIHHGKGIGSKALKLLITKHPRK
;
A
#
# COMPACT_ATOMS: atom_id res chain seq x y z
N MET A 1 -3.91 -7.29 -24.77
CA MET A 1 -3.60 -6.49 -24.56
C MET A 1 -2.50 -6.36 -23.91
N LYS A 2 -2.08 -5.71 -23.68
CA LYS A 2 -1.04 -5.59 -23.12
C LYS A 2 -1.02 -5.52 -21.77
N GLU A 3 -0.10 -5.98 -21.14
CA GLU A 3 -0.05 -5.87 -19.81
C GLU A 3 0.08 -4.51 -19.42
N LYS A 4 -0.51 -4.11 -18.34
CA LYS A 4 -0.37 -2.81 -17.81
C LYS A 4 0.99 -2.65 -17.23
N ASN A 5 1.52 -1.45 -17.34
CA ASN A 5 2.79 -1.14 -16.75
C ASN A 5 2.61 -0.98 -15.25
N LEU A 6 3.12 -1.92 -14.50
CA LEU A 6 3.01 -1.86 -13.06
C LEU A 6 4.32 -1.37 -12.49
N ARG A 7 4.26 -0.42 -11.58
CA ARG A 7 5.49 0.06 -10.96
C ARG A 7 5.24 0.46 -9.51
N LEU A 8 6.32 0.52 -8.75
CA LEU A 8 6.27 0.95 -7.37
C LEU A 8 6.88 2.34 -7.29
N ARG A 9 6.15 3.28 -6.71
CA ARG A 9 6.63 4.64 -6.56
C ARG A 9 6.62 4.98 -5.07
N ALA A 10 7.71 5.53 -4.56
CA ALA A 10 7.76 5.89 -3.15
C ALA A 10 6.61 6.85 -2.83
N ILE A 11 6.00 6.66 -1.67
CA ILE A 11 4.87 7.52 -1.30
C ILE A 11 5.35 8.94 -1.01
N ASP A 12 4.44 9.89 -1.15
CA ASP A 12 4.71 11.27 -0.76
C ASP A 12 3.41 11.87 -0.25
N GLU A 13 3.42 13.15 0.05
CA GLU A 13 2.26 13.80 0.65
C GLU A 13 1.02 13.71 -0.23
N SER A 14 1.20 13.66 -1.53
CA SER A 14 0.05 13.61 -2.42
C SER A 14 -0.70 12.28 -2.32
N ASP A 15 -0.11 11.30 -1.65
CA ASP A 15 -0.73 9.98 -1.53
C ASP A 15 -1.53 9.81 -0.25
N LEU A 16 -1.52 10.80 0.64
CA LEU A 16 -2.17 10.64 1.94
C LEU A 16 -3.64 10.27 1.85
N ARG A 17 -4.38 10.94 0.98
CA ARG A 17 -5.81 10.64 0.86
C ARG A 17 -6.03 9.25 0.29
N PHE A 18 -5.24 8.86 -0.69
CA PHE A 18 -5.36 7.54 -1.28
C PHE A 18 -5.10 6.47 -0.23
N LEU A 19 -4.02 6.64 0.54
CA LEU A 19 -3.68 5.65 1.57
C LEU A 19 -4.76 5.58 2.64
N PHE A 20 -5.35 6.72 2.99
CA PHE A 20 -6.40 6.76 3.99
C PHE A 20 -7.65 6.01 3.50
N LYS A 21 -8.02 6.25 2.24
CA LYS A 21 -9.17 5.55 1.66
C LYS A 21 -8.91 4.06 1.58
N LEU A 22 -7.69 3.69 1.24
CA LEU A 22 -7.32 2.28 1.14
C LEU A 22 -7.43 1.62 2.49
N LEU A 23 -7.03 2.31 3.54
CA LEU A 23 -7.12 1.80 4.90
C LEU A 23 -8.58 1.52 5.25
N LYS A 24 -9.49 2.41 4.87
CA LYS A 24 -10.91 2.20 5.13
C LYS A 24 -11.45 1.00 4.39
N GLU A 25 -11.06 0.84 3.12
CA GLU A 25 -11.54 -0.29 2.35
C GLU A 25 -11.03 -1.60 2.87
N ARG A 26 -9.77 -1.58 3.30
CA ARG A 26 -9.10 -2.77 3.68
C ARG A 26 -9.76 -3.46 4.86
N ASP A 27 -10.30 -2.67 5.78
CA ASP A 27 -10.86 -3.27 6.98
C ASP A 27 -12.13 -2.54 7.38
N PRO A 28 -13.21 -2.78 6.65
CA PRO A 28 -14.46 -2.10 6.96
C PRO A 28 -15.01 -2.51 8.33
N ASN A 29 -14.51 -3.61 8.88
CA ASN A 29 -14.96 -4.08 10.18
C ASN A 29 -13.97 -3.82 11.28
N ALA A 30 -13.07 -2.87 11.07
CA ALA A 30 -12.04 -2.59 12.04
C ALA A 30 -12.60 -2.28 13.42
N ASN A 31 -13.80 -1.72 13.48
CA ASN A 31 -14.38 -1.36 14.75
C ASN A 31 -14.72 -2.56 15.62
N ILE A 32 -14.86 -3.71 15.02
CA ILE A 32 -15.22 -4.89 15.76
C ILE A 32 -14.11 -5.30 16.71
N SER A 33 -12.89 -5.02 16.37
CA SER A 33 -11.76 -5.41 17.20
C SER A 33 -11.35 -4.32 18.15
N HIS A 34 -12.27 -3.42 18.49
CA HIS A 34 -12.00 -2.35 19.43
C HIS A 34 -11.00 -1.31 18.92
N LYS A 35 -10.60 -1.43 17.69
CA LYS A 35 -9.73 -0.44 17.12
C LYS A 35 -10.54 0.47 16.24
N LYS A 36 -10.46 1.74 16.49
CA LYS A 36 -11.16 2.68 15.67
C LYS A 36 -10.32 3.06 14.50
N MET A 37 -10.98 3.39 13.42
CA MET A 37 -10.30 3.96 12.28
C MET A 37 -9.63 5.24 12.73
N PRO A 38 -8.35 5.46 12.43
CA PRO A 38 -7.71 6.70 12.82
C PRO A 38 -8.33 7.86 12.07
N THR A 39 -8.22 9.05 12.62
CA THR A 39 -8.63 10.25 11.89
C THR A 39 -7.61 10.49 10.80
N PHE A 40 -7.99 11.35 9.85
CA PHE A 40 -7.05 11.67 8.78
C PHE A 40 -5.76 12.28 9.33
N LEU A 41 -5.89 13.13 10.35
CA LEU A 41 -4.71 13.75 10.96
C LEU A 41 -3.80 12.71 11.60
N GLU A 42 -4.39 11.74 12.31
CA GLU A 42 -3.61 10.67 12.91
C GLU A 42 -2.90 9.85 11.86
N HIS A 43 -3.61 9.58 10.76
CA HIS A 43 -3.03 8.82 9.66
C HIS A 43 -1.88 9.60 9.03
N GLU A 44 -2.06 10.90 8.86
CA GLU A 44 -1.01 11.74 8.31
C GLU A 44 0.24 11.69 9.17
N GLN A 45 0.06 11.79 10.48
CA GLN A 45 1.18 11.73 11.41
C GLN A 45 1.88 10.37 11.35
N PHE A 46 1.09 9.31 11.22
CA PHE A 46 1.65 7.97 11.11
C PHE A 46 2.52 7.85 9.86
N VAL A 47 2.00 8.31 8.73
CA VAL A 47 2.75 8.25 7.48
C VAL A 47 4.04 9.06 7.57
N LYS A 48 3.95 10.26 8.16
CA LYS A 48 5.11 11.12 8.25
C LYS A 48 6.17 10.59 9.21
N SER A 49 5.78 9.70 10.12
CA SER A 49 6.75 9.12 11.04
C SER A 49 7.64 8.07 10.38
N LYS A 50 7.37 7.75 9.11
CA LYS A 50 8.14 6.78 8.35
C LYS A 50 8.23 5.44 9.07
N PRO A 51 7.08 4.82 9.32
CA PRO A 51 7.04 3.60 10.13
C PRO A 51 7.63 2.38 9.45
N TYR A 52 7.80 2.42 8.12
CA TYR A 52 8.31 1.28 7.38
C TYR A 52 9.65 1.62 6.76
N SER A 53 10.46 0.58 6.52
CA SER A 53 11.73 0.77 5.85
C SER A 53 11.51 1.32 4.44
N TYR A 54 10.51 0.76 3.74
CA TYR A 54 10.16 1.22 2.40
C TYR A 54 8.65 1.17 2.28
N TRP A 55 8.08 2.17 1.64
CA TRP A 55 6.63 2.22 1.46
C TRP A 55 6.35 2.80 0.08
N TYR A 56 5.63 2.04 -0.74
CA TYR A 56 5.37 2.43 -2.12
C TYR A 56 3.91 2.42 -2.45
N VAL A 57 3.53 3.26 -3.40
CA VAL A 57 2.22 3.17 -4.04
C VAL A 57 2.42 2.24 -5.23
N ILE A 58 1.49 1.33 -5.44
CA ILE A 58 1.49 0.47 -6.61
C ILE A 58 0.70 1.19 -7.68
N GLU A 59 1.33 1.50 -8.80
CA GLU A 59 0.68 2.18 -9.91
C GLU A 59 0.58 1.26 -11.10
N SER A 60 -0.56 1.28 -11.75
CA SER A 60 -0.78 0.53 -12.97
C SER A 60 -1.21 1.53 -14.03
N SER A 61 -0.35 1.80 -15.00
CA SER A 61 -0.65 2.76 -16.06
C SER A 61 -1.11 4.11 -15.50
N GLN A 62 -0.33 4.61 -14.53
CA GLN A 62 -0.57 5.92 -13.91
C GLN A 62 -1.78 5.96 -12.97
N THR A 63 -2.37 4.81 -12.70
CA THR A 63 -3.49 4.74 -11.76
C THR A 63 -2.99 4.10 -10.48
N LYS A 64 -3.32 4.71 -9.33
CA LYS A 64 -2.94 4.13 -8.05
C LYS A 64 -3.89 2.98 -7.75
N VAL A 65 -3.36 1.78 -7.61
CA VAL A 65 -4.19 0.60 -7.38
C VAL A 65 -4.00 -0.01 -6.01
N GLY A 66 -2.98 0.39 -5.28
CA GLY A 66 -2.75 -0.15 -3.95
C GLY A 66 -1.45 0.36 -3.37
N THR A 67 -1.02 -0.30 -2.30
CA THR A 67 0.23 0.05 -1.65
C THR A 67 0.94 -1.21 -1.21
N ILE A 68 2.25 -1.13 -1.10
CA ILE A 68 3.07 -2.24 -0.62
C ILE A 68 4.18 -1.64 0.22
N TYR A 69 4.52 -2.30 1.32
CA TYR A 69 5.59 -1.81 2.16
C TYR A 69 6.45 -2.94 2.69
N LEU A 70 7.66 -2.57 3.11
CA LEU A 70 8.57 -3.47 3.78
C LEU A 70 8.81 -2.88 5.16
N SER A 71 8.44 -3.61 6.20
CA SER A 71 8.57 -3.11 7.56
C SER A 71 10.02 -3.20 8.03
N LYS A 72 10.28 -2.61 9.16
CA LYS A 72 11.61 -2.66 9.76
C LYS A 72 11.97 -4.05 10.23
N ASN A 73 10.96 -4.91 10.39
CA ASN A 73 11.19 -6.30 10.76
C ASN A 73 11.20 -7.22 9.54
N ASN A 74 11.33 -6.64 8.35
CA ASN A 74 11.43 -7.42 7.13
C ASN A 74 10.12 -8.11 6.74
N GLU A 75 9.00 -7.56 7.18
CA GLU A 75 7.70 -8.10 6.82
C GLU A 75 7.10 -7.28 5.69
N ILE A 76 6.40 -7.93 4.81
CA ILE A 76 5.80 -7.27 3.65
C ILE A 76 4.30 -7.17 3.82
N GLY A 77 3.74 -5.99 3.58
CA GLY A 77 2.30 -5.79 3.58
C GLY A 77 1.86 -5.29 2.23
N ILE A 78 0.78 -5.83 1.71
CA ILE A 78 0.23 -5.43 0.42
C ILE A 78 -1.25 -5.19 0.58
N PHE A 79 -1.73 -4.04 0.12
CA PHE A 79 -3.15 -3.74 0.16
C PHE A 79 -3.57 -3.16 -1.17
N LEU A 80 -4.57 -3.74 -1.79
CA LEU A 80 -5.08 -3.31 -3.07
C LEU A 80 -6.50 -2.81 -2.93
N LYS A 81 -6.89 -1.86 -3.77
CA LYS A 81 -8.29 -1.47 -3.82
C LYS A 81 -9.10 -2.68 -4.25
N LYS A 82 -10.30 -2.80 -3.71
CA LYS A 82 -11.13 -3.98 -3.97
C LYS A 82 -11.35 -4.25 -5.44
N ILE A 83 -11.54 -3.21 -6.23
CA ILE A 83 -11.82 -3.43 -7.65
C ILE A 83 -10.63 -4.01 -8.41
N HIS A 84 -9.46 -4.03 -7.79
CA HIS A 84 -8.27 -4.58 -8.42
C HIS A 84 -7.89 -5.95 -7.87
N HIS A 85 -8.70 -6.51 -7.00
CA HIS A 85 -8.40 -7.84 -6.47
C HIS A 85 -8.60 -8.90 -7.55
N GLY A 86 -7.86 -9.97 -7.44
CA GLY A 86 -8.03 -11.09 -8.36
C GLY A 86 -7.39 -10.93 -9.73
N LYS A 87 -6.55 -9.92 -9.90
CA LYS A 87 -5.92 -9.65 -11.18
C LYS A 87 -4.43 -9.92 -11.21
N GLY A 88 -3.91 -10.55 -10.17
CA GLY A 88 -2.48 -10.85 -10.13
C GLY A 88 -1.59 -9.66 -9.82
N ILE A 89 -2.17 -8.52 -9.48
CA ILE A 89 -1.39 -7.32 -9.22
C ILE A 89 -0.53 -7.49 -7.97
N GLY A 90 -1.07 -8.12 -6.93
CA GLY A 90 -0.32 -8.34 -5.70
C GLY A 90 0.95 -9.13 -5.93
N SER A 91 0.85 -10.21 -6.72
CA SER A 91 2.01 -11.03 -7.03
C SER A 91 3.07 -10.25 -7.79
N LYS A 92 2.63 -9.45 -8.75
CA LYS A 92 3.57 -8.68 -9.54
C LYS A 92 4.23 -7.59 -8.69
N ALA A 93 3.46 -6.96 -7.82
CA ALA A 93 4.01 -5.94 -6.94
C ALA A 93 5.03 -6.55 -5.99
N LEU A 94 4.74 -7.75 -5.48
CA LEU A 94 5.66 -8.43 -4.59
C LEU A 94 6.98 -8.73 -5.30
N LYS A 95 6.92 -9.19 -6.54
CA LYS A 95 8.13 -9.45 -7.29
C LYS A 95 8.94 -8.18 -7.51
N LEU A 96 8.25 -7.08 -7.79
CA LEU A 96 8.94 -5.80 -7.97
C LEU A 96 9.63 -5.37 -6.69
N LEU A 97 8.96 -5.53 -5.55
CA LEU A 97 9.55 -5.15 -4.28
C LEU A 97 10.79 -5.98 -3.98
N ILE A 98 10.70 -7.28 -4.18
CA ILE A 98 11.83 -8.17 -3.91
C ILE A 98 12.99 -7.85 -4.83
N THR A 99 12.70 -7.49 -6.07
CA THR A 99 13.75 -7.11 -7.01
C THR A 99 14.45 -5.84 -6.58
N LYS A 100 13.67 -4.86 -6.08
CA LYS A 100 14.26 -3.61 -5.61
C LYS A 100 15.03 -3.79 -4.31
N HIS A 101 14.55 -4.67 -3.45
CA HIS A 101 15.12 -4.85 -2.12
C HIS A 101 15.26 -6.33 -1.84
N PRO A 102 16.27 -6.98 -2.39
CA PRO A 102 16.44 -8.42 -2.19
C PRO A 102 16.51 -8.76 -0.72
N ARG A 103 15.82 -9.81 -0.33
CA ARG A 103 15.79 -10.24 1.06
C ARG A 103 16.74 -11.40 1.22
N LYS A 104 17.29 -11.47 2.39
CA LYS A 104 18.23 -12.56 2.66
C LYS A 104 17.66 -13.62 3.53
#